data_fe52e91488444884b87e643e17577f41
#
_entry.id   fe52e91488444884b87e643e17577f41
#
_cell.length_a   1.000
_cell.length_b   1.000
_cell.length_c   1.000
_cell.angle_alpha   90.00
_cell.angle_beta   90.00
_cell.angle_gamma   90.00
#
_symmetry.space_group_name_H-M   'P 1'
#
loop_
_entity.id
_entity.type
_entity.pdbx_description
1 polymer ?
#
loop_
_entity_poly.entity_id
_entity_poly.type
_entity_poly.pdbx_seq_one_letter_code
_entity_poly.pdbx_strand_id
1 'polypeptide(L)'
;APAIITGDAVGQVSSQTLQNMAVISEVTRTPVLRPLVGFNKDEIIAIARRIGTEDLSKDVAEYCAMVPSRPATSASLEVILEEEKKLDLSLLERAVAERSVIDLRALDLSSAESGSLETRELPNDAVLIDLRSAAAYRGWHYEGALHLEFNEALRAFPHFDKANDYVLVCEFGLKSAHLAELMQREGFRASHFGRGLKDLIDHARTLGLPVPNF
;
A
#
# COMPACT_ATOMS: atom_id res chain seq x y z
N ALA A 1 21.73 16.27 4.06
CA ALA A 1 20.70 17.32 3.96
C ALA A 1 20.77 18.22 5.19
N PRO A 2 20.52 19.55 5.07
CA PRO A 2 20.56 20.47 6.21
C PRO A 2 19.34 20.36 7.12
N ALA A 3 18.25 19.77 6.66
CA ALA A 3 17.03 19.55 7.43
C ALA A 3 16.24 18.35 6.87
N ILE A 4 15.39 17.79 7.72
CA ILE A 4 14.36 16.80 7.35
C ILE A 4 13.02 17.54 7.35
N ILE A 5 12.22 17.37 6.32
CA ILE A 5 10.86 17.94 6.24
C ILE A 5 9.87 16.77 6.27
N THR A 6 8.90 16.81 7.20
CA THR A 6 7.88 15.77 7.34
C THR A 6 6.47 16.34 7.15
N GLY A 7 5.54 15.48 6.79
CA GLY A 7 4.11 15.79 6.70
C GLY A 7 3.33 15.58 8.00
N ASP A 8 4.01 15.52 9.15
CA ASP A 8 3.36 15.29 10.43
C ASP A 8 2.33 16.38 10.76
N ALA A 9 1.14 15.95 11.21
CA ALA A 9 0.09 16.83 11.73
C ALA A 9 -0.48 16.23 13.01
N VAL A 10 -0.61 17.03 14.06
CA VAL A 10 -1.09 16.54 15.36
C VAL A 10 -2.51 16.01 15.25
N GLY A 11 -2.73 14.77 15.71
CA GLY A 11 -4.06 14.18 15.82
C GLY A 11 -4.66 13.68 14.50
N GLN A 12 -3.96 13.75 13.37
CA GLN A 12 -4.46 13.18 12.11
C GLN A 12 -4.42 11.64 12.12
N VAL A 13 -3.42 11.07 12.77
CA VAL A 13 -3.32 9.64 13.06
C VAL A 13 -3.06 9.49 14.56
N SER A 14 -3.59 8.43 15.17
CA SER A 14 -3.51 8.22 16.62
C SER A 14 -2.09 8.20 17.19
N SER A 15 -1.09 7.86 16.39
CA SER A 15 0.34 7.90 16.75
C SER A 15 0.99 9.27 16.58
N GLN A 16 0.36 10.22 15.88
CA GLN A 16 0.91 11.57 15.67
C GLN A 16 0.57 12.49 16.86
N THR A 17 1.12 12.18 18.01
CA THR A 17 1.04 13.00 19.22
C THR A 17 2.29 13.86 19.38
N LEU A 18 2.18 14.97 20.09
CA LEU A 18 3.34 15.84 20.37
C LEU A 18 4.45 15.07 21.12
N GLN A 19 4.08 14.16 22.00
CA GLN A 19 5.03 13.34 22.74
C GLN A 19 5.81 12.41 21.81
N ASN A 20 5.13 11.70 20.93
CA ASN A 20 5.80 10.84 19.95
C ASN A 20 6.71 11.65 19.01
N MET A 21 6.25 12.83 18.57
CA MET A 21 7.05 13.73 17.74
C MET A 21 8.30 14.26 18.48
N ALA A 22 8.20 14.52 19.79
CA ALA A 22 9.33 14.92 20.61
C ALA A 22 10.39 13.81 20.66
N VAL A 23 9.97 12.57 20.97
CA VAL A 23 10.88 11.41 21.01
C VAL A 23 11.56 11.18 19.65
N ILE A 24 10.81 11.27 18.53
CA ILE A 24 11.40 11.17 17.18
C ILE A 24 12.44 12.27 16.95
N SER A 25 12.23 13.47 17.47
CA SER A 25 13.18 14.58 17.33
C SER A 25 14.46 14.40 18.14
N GLU A 26 14.43 13.63 19.22
CA GLU A 26 15.60 13.38 20.07
C GLU A 26 16.63 12.46 19.41
N VAL A 27 16.22 11.61 18.46
CA VAL A 27 17.12 10.63 17.82
C VAL A 27 17.98 11.23 16.70
N THR A 28 17.74 12.47 16.30
CA THR A 28 18.49 13.12 15.22
C THR A 28 18.98 14.51 15.61
N ARG A 29 20.20 14.84 15.20
CA ARG A 29 20.74 16.20 15.29
C ARG A 29 20.33 17.08 14.10
N THR A 30 19.80 16.48 13.05
CA THR A 30 19.31 17.21 11.88
C THR A 30 17.98 17.85 12.22
N PRO A 31 17.79 19.17 12.00
CA PRO A 31 16.51 19.84 12.25
C PRO A 31 15.36 19.15 11.54
N VAL A 32 14.27 18.86 12.26
CA VAL A 32 13.04 18.29 11.69
C VAL A 32 12.00 19.39 11.58
N LEU A 33 11.67 19.78 10.37
CA LEU A 33 10.66 20.79 10.05
C LEU A 33 9.32 20.11 9.80
N ARG A 34 8.28 20.57 10.51
CA ARG A 34 6.91 20.03 10.42
C ARG A 34 5.95 21.15 10.01
N PRO A 35 5.92 21.54 8.74
CA PRO A 35 5.12 22.69 8.29
C PRO A 35 3.61 22.52 8.48
N LEU A 36 3.12 21.29 8.64
CA LEU A 36 1.70 20.97 8.79
C LEU A 36 1.30 20.64 10.23
N VAL A 37 2.20 20.75 11.20
CA VAL A 37 1.99 20.25 12.57
C VAL A 37 0.76 20.81 13.28
N GLY A 38 0.40 22.05 13.01
CA GLY A 38 -0.75 22.73 13.60
C GLY A 38 -2.01 22.79 12.73
N PHE A 39 -2.01 22.18 11.56
CA PHE A 39 -3.13 22.24 10.64
C PHE A 39 -4.06 21.04 10.82
N ASN A 40 -5.37 21.29 10.72
CA ASN A 40 -6.35 20.21 10.61
C ASN A 40 -6.46 19.68 9.17
N LYS A 41 -7.21 18.58 8.98
CA LYS A 41 -7.30 17.91 7.67
C LYS A 41 -7.86 18.82 6.56
N ASP A 42 -8.86 19.63 6.88
CA ASP A 42 -9.49 20.50 5.89
C ASP A 42 -8.53 21.62 5.44
N GLU A 43 -7.75 22.15 6.36
CA GLU A 43 -6.71 23.15 6.06
C GLU A 43 -5.61 22.56 5.18
N ILE A 44 -5.19 21.32 5.45
CA ILE A 44 -4.21 20.61 4.62
C ILE A 44 -4.75 20.37 3.21
N ILE A 45 -6.02 19.95 3.10
CA ILE A 45 -6.69 19.78 1.80
C ILE A 45 -6.79 21.13 1.06
N ALA A 46 -7.10 22.22 1.76
CA ALA A 46 -7.13 23.56 1.14
C ALA A 46 -5.75 24.00 0.62
N ILE A 47 -4.67 23.63 1.34
CA ILE A 47 -3.31 23.87 0.86
C ILE A 47 -3.03 23.02 -0.39
N ALA A 48 -3.38 21.74 -0.38
CA ALA A 48 -3.20 20.85 -1.51
C ALA A 48 -3.94 21.33 -2.77
N ARG A 49 -5.18 21.85 -2.63
CA ARG A 49 -5.93 22.51 -3.72
C ARG A 49 -5.19 23.69 -4.28
N ARG A 50 -4.72 24.56 -3.38
CA ARG A 50 -4.04 25.80 -3.78
C ARG A 50 -2.75 25.55 -4.57
N ILE A 51 -2.03 24.48 -4.24
CA ILE A 51 -0.78 24.11 -4.93
C ILE A 51 -1.02 23.09 -6.07
N GLY A 52 -2.27 22.68 -6.34
CA GLY A 52 -2.63 21.82 -7.47
C GLY A 52 -2.28 20.34 -7.28
N THR A 53 -2.12 19.85 -6.05
CA THR A 53 -1.79 18.45 -5.77
C THR A 53 -2.96 17.63 -5.28
N GLU A 54 -4.12 18.24 -4.94
CA GLU A 54 -5.28 17.51 -4.42
C GLU A 54 -5.82 16.49 -5.42
N ASP A 55 -6.01 16.90 -6.68
CA ASP A 55 -6.56 16.02 -7.72
C ASP A 55 -5.66 14.81 -8.00
N LEU A 56 -4.36 14.95 -7.82
CA LEU A 56 -3.39 13.88 -8.00
C LEU A 56 -3.32 12.93 -6.79
N SER A 57 -3.66 13.42 -5.60
CA SER A 57 -3.50 12.67 -4.35
C SER A 57 -4.80 12.07 -3.81
N LYS A 58 -5.97 12.61 -4.17
CA LYS A 58 -7.27 12.14 -3.65
C LYS A 58 -7.61 10.70 -4.03
N ASP A 59 -7.10 10.25 -5.18
CA ASP A 59 -7.35 8.90 -5.70
C ASP A 59 -6.28 7.89 -5.23
N VAL A 60 -5.22 8.38 -4.55
CA VAL A 60 -4.21 7.51 -3.95
C VAL A 60 -4.76 6.93 -2.66
N ALA A 61 -4.94 5.60 -2.63
CA ALA A 61 -5.45 4.90 -1.47
C ALA A 61 -4.50 4.99 -0.27
N GLU A 62 -5.07 4.99 0.94
CA GLU A 62 -4.27 4.92 2.16
C GLU A 62 -3.61 3.53 2.32
N TYR A 63 -2.29 3.53 2.41
CA TYR A 63 -1.47 2.32 2.48
C TYR A 63 -1.26 1.82 3.92
N CYS A 64 -2.25 1.93 4.76
CA CYS A 64 -2.18 1.53 6.16
C CYS A 64 -2.28 0.00 6.40
N ALA A 65 -1.70 -0.83 5.53
CA ALA A 65 -1.72 -2.28 5.70
C ALA A 65 -0.97 -2.77 6.96
N MET A 66 -0.17 -1.91 7.59
CA MET A 66 0.61 -2.20 8.79
C MET A 66 0.17 -1.36 10.00
N VAL A 67 -1.07 -0.90 10.05
CA VAL A 67 -1.57 -0.19 11.23
C VAL A 67 -1.64 -1.16 12.41
N PRO A 68 -0.90 -0.91 13.49
CA PRO A 68 -1.03 -1.72 14.69
C PRO A 68 -2.43 -1.57 15.27
N SER A 69 -3.01 -2.65 15.76
CA SER A 69 -4.33 -2.64 16.40
C SER A 69 -4.37 -1.76 17.66
N ARG A 70 -3.20 -1.44 18.23
CA ARG A 70 -3.02 -0.58 19.40
C ARG A 70 -1.80 0.31 19.18
N PRO A 71 -1.94 1.44 18.46
CA PRO A 71 -0.84 2.36 18.24
C PRO A 71 -0.40 3.02 19.56
N ALA A 72 0.91 3.16 19.74
CA ALA A 72 1.43 3.89 20.89
C ALA A 72 1.15 5.38 20.72
N THR A 73 0.42 5.97 21.67
CA THR A 73 0.09 7.41 21.69
C THR A 73 1.01 8.20 22.60
N SER A 74 1.82 7.51 23.41
CA SER A 74 2.73 8.08 24.40
C SER A 74 3.98 7.19 24.49
N ALA A 75 4.88 7.35 23.52
CA ALA A 75 6.14 6.64 23.52
C ALA A 75 7.15 7.30 24.48
N SER A 76 8.06 6.49 25.03
CA SER A 76 9.28 6.99 25.68
C SER A 76 10.51 6.54 24.90
N LEU A 77 11.54 7.36 24.91
CA LEU A 77 12.80 7.04 24.21
C LEU A 77 13.39 5.72 24.69
N GLU A 78 13.34 5.47 26.00
CA GLU A 78 13.85 4.23 26.61
C GLU A 78 13.17 2.99 26.02
N VAL A 79 11.85 2.98 25.94
CA VAL A 79 11.08 1.85 25.38
C VAL A 79 11.38 1.67 23.91
N ILE A 80 11.49 2.76 23.14
CA ILE A 80 11.83 2.69 21.71
C ILE A 80 13.22 2.09 21.51
N LEU A 81 14.22 2.53 22.28
CA LEU A 81 15.58 2.01 22.17
C LEU A 81 15.66 0.51 22.53
N GLU A 82 14.85 0.04 23.48
CA GLU A 82 14.76 -1.41 23.76
C GLU A 82 14.09 -2.19 22.64
N GLU A 83 13.07 -1.63 21.98
CA GLU A 83 12.45 -2.29 20.82
C GLU A 83 13.39 -2.28 19.61
N GLU A 84 14.12 -1.19 19.39
CA GLU A 84 15.11 -1.09 18.30
C GLU A 84 16.22 -2.14 18.38
N LYS A 85 16.61 -2.56 19.59
CA LYS A 85 17.60 -3.64 19.76
C LYS A 85 17.15 -4.97 19.17
N LYS A 86 15.85 -5.15 18.96
CA LYS A 86 15.28 -6.37 18.35
C LYS A 86 15.30 -6.31 16.82
N LEU A 87 15.59 -5.15 16.23
CA LEU A 87 15.65 -4.99 14.77
C LEU A 87 16.98 -5.51 14.23
N ASP A 88 16.89 -6.25 13.14
CA ASP A 88 18.06 -6.56 12.32
C ASP A 88 18.44 -5.33 11.49
N LEU A 89 19.38 -4.54 11.96
CA LEU A 89 19.84 -3.33 11.28
C LEU A 89 20.44 -3.62 9.90
N SER A 90 20.89 -4.84 9.63
CA SER A 90 21.41 -5.22 8.31
C SER A 90 20.33 -5.13 7.22
N LEU A 91 19.05 -5.24 7.59
CA LEU A 91 17.92 -5.02 6.67
C LEU A 91 17.87 -3.57 6.19
N LEU A 92 18.10 -2.61 7.09
CA LEU A 92 18.13 -1.18 6.74
C LEU A 92 19.33 -0.84 5.86
N GLU A 93 20.49 -1.38 6.19
CA GLU A 93 21.71 -1.18 5.41
C GLU A 93 21.54 -1.73 3.98
N ARG A 94 20.99 -2.93 3.83
CA ARG A 94 20.69 -3.52 2.53
C ARG A 94 19.66 -2.68 1.76
N ALA A 95 18.55 -2.29 2.38
CA ALA A 95 17.53 -1.46 1.73
C ALA A 95 18.10 -0.14 1.21
N VAL A 96 19.02 0.49 1.97
CA VAL A 96 19.72 1.70 1.54
C VAL A 96 20.72 1.42 0.41
N ALA A 97 21.44 0.31 0.46
CA ALA A 97 22.42 -0.06 -0.57
C ALA A 97 21.74 -0.45 -1.90
N GLU A 98 20.62 -1.16 -1.82
CA GLU A 98 19.87 -1.68 -2.97
C GLU A 98 18.83 -0.68 -3.51
N ARG A 99 18.72 0.52 -2.92
CA ARG A 99 17.76 1.52 -3.39
C ARG A 99 17.99 1.89 -4.84
N SER A 100 16.91 1.97 -5.61
CA SER A 100 16.93 2.56 -6.94
C SER A 100 16.54 4.04 -6.88
N VAL A 101 17.14 4.85 -7.75
CA VAL A 101 16.78 6.26 -7.93
C VAL A 101 16.29 6.43 -9.36
N ILE A 102 15.02 6.81 -9.50
CA ILE A 102 14.40 7.05 -10.80
C ILE A 102 14.26 8.55 -11.00
N ASP A 103 14.84 9.11 -12.08
CA ASP A 103 14.54 10.48 -12.49
C ASP A 103 13.20 10.48 -13.25
N LEU A 104 12.14 10.89 -12.58
CA LEU A 104 10.80 10.93 -13.15
C LEU A 104 10.68 11.84 -14.39
N ARG A 105 11.60 12.79 -14.57
CA ARG A 105 11.62 13.68 -15.75
C ARG A 105 12.18 12.97 -16.97
N ALA A 106 12.99 11.95 -16.76
CA ALA A 106 13.58 11.11 -17.81
C ALA A 106 12.79 9.82 -18.07
N LEU A 107 11.66 9.63 -17.36
CA LEU A 107 10.84 8.43 -17.51
C LEU A 107 10.13 8.47 -18.87
N ASP A 108 10.38 7.45 -19.69
CA ASP A 108 9.63 7.24 -20.91
C ASP A 108 8.27 6.59 -20.58
N LEU A 109 7.22 7.40 -20.56
CA LEU A 109 5.86 6.94 -20.26
C LEU A 109 5.30 6.02 -21.35
N SER A 110 5.84 6.04 -22.56
CA SER A 110 5.39 5.12 -23.62
C SER A 110 5.77 3.67 -23.34
N SER A 111 6.83 3.45 -22.57
CA SER A 111 7.24 2.12 -22.11
C SER A 111 6.45 1.63 -20.89
N ALA A 112 5.79 2.53 -20.17
CA ALA A 112 4.97 2.19 -19.00
C ALA A 112 3.61 1.56 -19.38
N GLU A 113 3.14 1.77 -20.61
CA GLU A 113 1.89 1.19 -21.11
C GLU A 113 2.02 -0.29 -21.51
N SER A 114 3.24 -0.81 -21.69
CA SER A 114 3.47 -2.16 -22.17
C SER A 114 3.57 -3.21 -21.05
N GLY A 115 2.65 -3.18 -20.13
CA GLY A 115 2.55 -4.16 -19.05
C GLY A 115 1.83 -3.60 -17.85
N SER A 116 0.66 -3.00 -18.07
CA SER A 116 -0.18 -2.57 -16.97
C SER A 116 -0.42 -3.75 -16.03
N LEU A 117 0.09 -3.66 -14.81
CA LEU A 117 -0.24 -4.61 -13.75
C LEU A 117 -1.73 -4.56 -13.43
N GLU A 118 -2.39 -3.45 -13.76
CA GLU A 118 -3.79 -3.22 -13.44
C GLU A 118 -4.72 -3.74 -14.53
N THR A 119 -5.78 -4.40 -14.10
CA THR A 119 -6.93 -4.75 -14.93
C THR A 119 -8.21 -4.20 -14.32
N ARG A 120 -9.22 -4.01 -15.18
CA ARG A 120 -10.61 -3.72 -14.77
C ARG A 120 -11.57 -4.85 -15.15
N GLU A 121 -11.06 -5.86 -15.82
CA GLU A 121 -11.84 -6.99 -16.30
C GLU A 121 -11.20 -8.29 -15.84
N LEU A 122 -12.02 -9.31 -15.65
CA LEU A 122 -11.59 -10.67 -15.38
C LEU A 122 -11.71 -11.47 -16.68
N PRO A 123 -10.60 -11.88 -17.32
CA PRO A 123 -10.64 -12.77 -18.47
C PRO A 123 -11.30 -14.10 -18.12
N ASN A 124 -12.08 -14.69 -19.04
CA ASN A 124 -12.87 -15.90 -18.78
C ASN A 124 -12.06 -17.10 -18.30
N ASP A 125 -10.80 -17.21 -18.76
CA ASP A 125 -9.92 -18.35 -18.44
C ASP A 125 -8.90 -18.00 -17.34
N ALA A 126 -8.98 -16.79 -16.74
CA ALA A 126 -8.05 -16.36 -15.71
C ALA A 126 -8.40 -16.95 -14.33
N VAL A 127 -7.40 -17.29 -13.59
CA VAL A 127 -7.54 -17.71 -12.18
C VAL A 127 -7.59 -16.45 -11.32
N LEU A 128 -8.76 -16.16 -10.74
CA LEU A 128 -8.90 -15.08 -9.77
C LEU A 128 -8.46 -15.55 -8.38
N ILE A 129 -7.53 -14.82 -7.77
CA ILE A 129 -7.05 -15.11 -6.41
C ILE A 129 -7.45 -13.95 -5.48
N ASP A 130 -8.26 -14.25 -4.47
CA ASP A 130 -8.65 -13.31 -3.42
C ASP A 130 -7.69 -13.39 -2.24
N LEU A 131 -6.94 -12.31 -2.02
CA LEU A 131 -5.89 -12.21 -1.01
C LEU A 131 -6.38 -11.66 0.33
N ARG A 132 -7.67 -11.43 0.47
CA ARG A 132 -8.27 -10.87 1.69
C ARG A 132 -8.28 -11.89 2.82
N SER A 133 -8.60 -11.42 4.03
CA SER A 133 -8.77 -12.32 5.17
C SER A 133 -9.92 -13.30 4.94
N ALA A 134 -9.85 -14.48 5.58
CA ALA A 134 -10.91 -15.47 5.52
C ALA A 134 -12.28 -14.93 5.94
N ALA A 135 -12.34 -13.97 6.86
CA ALA A 135 -13.59 -13.35 7.28
C ALA A 135 -14.18 -12.47 6.14
N ALA A 136 -13.36 -11.66 5.47
CA ALA A 136 -13.78 -10.82 4.36
C ALA A 136 -14.23 -11.66 3.16
N TYR A 137 -13.49 -12.71 2.83
CA TYR A 137 -13.82 -13.66 1.78
C TYR A 137 -15.18 -14.36 2.04
N ARG A 138 -15.43 -14.84 3.26
CA ARG A 138 -16.71 -15.44 3.61
C ARG A 138 -17.89 -14.47 3.58
N GLY A 139 -17.64 -13.19 3.82
CA GLY A 139 -18.66 -12.16 3.74
C GLY A 139 -19.19 -11.96 2.32
N TRP A 140 -18.30 -11.89 1.37
CA TRP A 140 -18.58 -11.89 -0.06
C TRP A 140 -17.29 -12.17 -0.85
N HIS A 141 -17.39 -12.94 -1.90
CA HIS A 141 -16.33 -13.17 -2.85
C HIS A 141 -16.91 -13.35 -4.27
N TYR A 142 -16.10 -13.13 -5.27
CA TYR A 142 -16.48 -13.42 -6.66
C TYR A 142 -16.54 -14.94 -6.85
N GLU A 143 -17.60 -15.42 -7.50
CA GLU A 143 -17.79 -16.86 -7.73
C GLU A 143 -16.60 -17.45 -8.50
N GLY A 144 -16.07 -18.57 -8.01
CA GLY A 144 -14.88 -19.21 -8.59
C GLY A 144 -13.55 -18.63 -8.15
N ALA A 145 -13.52 -17.57 -7.34
CA ALA A 145 -12.28 -17.04 -6.82
C ALA A 145 -11.60 -18.03 -5.86
N LEU A 146 -10.31 -18.26 -6.07
CA LEU A 146 -9.46 -19.02 -5.17
C LEU A 146 -9.06 -18.14 -3.99
N HIS A 147 -9.36 -18.60 -2.76
CA HIS A 147 -8.97 -17.88 -1.56
C HIS A 147 -7.58 -18.30 -1.08
N LEU A 148 -6.67 -17.36 -1.04
CA LEU A 148 -5.36 -17.50 -0.40
C LEU A 148 -5.01 -16.18 0.28
N GLU A 149 -4.87 -16.18 1.60
CA GLU A 149 -4.42 -14.97 2.29
C GLU A 149 -3.02 -14.56 1.77
N PHE A 150 -2.73 -13.25 1.79
CA PHE A 150 -1.54 -12.69 1.14
C PHE A 150 -0.24 -13.44 1.45
N ASN A 151 0.01 -13.78 2.72
CA ASN A 151 1.22 -14.51 3.12
C ASN A 151 1.23 -15.98 2.66
N GLU A 152 0.07 -16.57 2.47
CA GLU A 152 -0.06 -17.91 1.88
C GLU A 152 0.21 -17.87 0.40
N ALA A 153 -0.38 -16.89 -0.29
CA ALA A 153 -0.17 -16.67 -1.72
C ALA A 153 1.30 -16.39 -2.05
N LEU A 154 2.00 -15.57 -1.24
CA LEU A 154 3.43 -15.33 -1.37
C LEU A 154 4.29 -16.61 -1.30
N ARG A 155 3.89 -17.57 -0.48
CA ARG A 155 4.60 -18.86 -0.37
C ARG A 155 4.21 -19.84 -1.45
N ALA A 156 2.98 -19.76 -1.93
CA ALA A 156 2.42 -20.73 -2.86
C ALA A 156 2.72 -20.40 -4.34
N PHE A 157 2.78 -19.10 -4.71
CA PHE A 157 2.87 -18.71 -6.13
C PHE A 157 4.06 -19.29 -6.89
N PRO A 158 5.25 -19.53 -6.30
CA PRO A 158 6.35 -20.14 -7.04
C PRO A 158 6.02 -21.55 -7.59
N HIS A 159 4.99 -22.18 -7.05
CA HIS A 159 4.52 -23.52 -7.46
C HIS A 159 3.29 -23.47 -8.37
N PHE A 160 2.82 -22.29 -8.75
CA PHE A 160 1.68 -22.14 -9.66
C PHE A 160 2.04 -22.53 -11.10
N ASP A 161 1.03 -22.85 -11.88
CA ASP A 161 1.23 -23.15 -13.31
C ASP A 161 1.40 -21.84 -14.10
N LYS A 162 2.57 -21.67 -14.73
CA LYS A 162 2.88 -20.49 -15.54
C LYS A 162 2.08 -20.41 -16.84
N ALA A 163 1.36 -21.48 -17.21
CA ALA A 163 0.49 -21.46 -18.37
C ALA A 163 -0.81 -20.66 -18.14
N ASN A 164 -1.20 -20.46 -16.88
CA ASN A 164 -2.41 -19.74 -16.53
C ASN A 164 -2.17 -18.22 -16.48
N ASP A 165 -3.27 -17.49 -16.71
CA ASP A 165 -3.37 -16.06 -16.41
C ASP A 165 -3.93 -15.88 -15.00
N TYR A 166 -3.30 -15.04 -14.19
CA TYR A 166 -3.71 -14.78 -12.82
C TYR A 166 -4.21 -13.36 -12.65
N VAL A 167 -5.36 -13.20 -12.01
CA VAL A 167 -5.87 -11.91 -11.59
C VAL A 167 -5.98 -11.90 -10.08
N LEU A 168 -5.35 -10.91 -9.45
CA LEU A 168 -5.26 -10.82 -8.00
C LEU A 168 -6.16 -9.71 -7.48
N VAL A 169 -6.81 -9.96 -6.34
CA VAL A 169 -7.60 -8.96 -5.66
C VAL A 169 -7.27 -8.93 -4.16
N CYS A 170 -7.23 -7.74 -3.59
CA CYS A 170 -7.20 -7.51 -2.15
C CYS A 170 -8.14 -6.36 -1.79
N GLU A 171 -8.21 -5.94 -0.54
CA GLU A 171 -9.14 -4.89 -0.11
C GLU A 171 -8.95 -3.58 -0.88
N PHE A 172 -7.69 -3.12 -1.06
CA PHE A 172 -7.35 -1.79 -1.59
C PHE A 172 -6.43 -1.82 -2.82
N GLY A 173 -6.15 -2.97 -3.39
CA GLY A 173 -5.30 -3.10 -4.58
C GLY A 173 -3.79 -3.27 -4.33
N LEU A 174 -3.29 -3.01 -3.11
CA LEU A 174 -1.86 -2.94 -2.82
C LEU A 174 -1.14 -4.28 -2.71
N LYS A 175 -1.68 -5.16 -1.86
CA LYS A 175 -1.13 -6.50 -1.68
C LYS A 175 -1.19 -7.27 -2.99
N SER A 176 -2.27 -7.07 -3.75
CA SER A 176 -2.45 -7.68 -5.06
C SER A 176 -1.49 -7.10 -6.08
N ALA A 177 -1.23 -5.78 -6.10
CA ALA A 177 -0.21 -5.16 -6.93
C ALA A 177 1.18 -5.74 -6.67
N HIS A 178 1.57 -5.76 -5.39
CA HIS A 178 2.88 -6.28 -4.99
C HIS A 178 3.08 -7.75 -5.41
N LEU A 179 2.08 -8.59 -5.16
CA LEU A 179 2.18 -10.00 -5.56
C LEU A 179 2.17 -10.16 -7.08
N ALA A 180 1.35 -9.39 -7.82
CA ALA A 180 1.34 -9.42 -9.28
C ALA A 180 2.71 -9.03 -9.87
N GLU A 181 3.35 -7.99 -9.32
CA GLU A 181 4.70 -7.59 -9.71
C GLU A 181 5.73 -8.70 -9.47
N LEU A 182 5.71 -9.32 -8.28
CA LEU A 182 6.59 -10.45 -7.99
C LEU A 182 6.37 -11.62 -8.94
N MET A 183 5.11 -11.97 -9.20
CA MET A 183 4.75 -13.02 -10.14
C MET A 183 5.24 -12.71 -11.56
N GLN A 184 5.07 -11.47 -12.04
CA GLN A 184 5.57 -11.09 -13.37
C GLN A 184 7.10 -11.17 -13.44
N ARG A 185 7.83 -10.75 -12.41
CA ARG A 185 9.30 -10.88 -12.34
C ARG A 185 9.76 -12.33 -12.44
N GLU A 186 8.97 -13.27 -11.93
CA GLU A 186 9.21 -14.71 -12.00
C GLU A 186 8.66 -15.35 -13.29
N GLY A 187 8.14 -14.55 -14.22
CA GLY A 187 7.66 -14.98 -15.54
C GLY A 187 6.24 -15.53 -15.57
N PHE A 188 5.42 -15.20 -14.58
CA PHE A 188 3.98 -15.47 -14.62
C PHE A 188 3.24 -14.36 -15.37
N ARG A 189 2.09 -14.69 -15.98
CA ARG A 189 1.13 -13.72 -16.46
C ARG A 189 0.20 -13.38 -15.31
N ALA A 190 0.39 -12.22 -14.70
CA ALA A 190 -0.36 -11.80 -13.53
C ALA A 190 -0.74 -10.31 -13.64
N SER A 191 -1.94 -10.00 -13.21
CA SER A 191 -2.48 -8.65 -13.09
C SER A 191 -3.29 -8.52 -11.79
N HIS A 192 -3.74 -7.32 -11.48
CA HIS A 192 -4.57 -7.09 -10.31
C HIS A 192 -5.63 -6.02 -10.56
N PHE A 193 -6.71 -6.05 -9.79
CA PHE A 193 -7.68 -4.96 -9.78
C PHE A 193 -7.09 -3.76 -9.04
N GLY A 194 -6.93 -2.61 -9.74
CA GLY A 194 -6.18 -1.44 -9.26
C GLY A 194 -6.73 -0.88 -7.93
N ARG A 195 -8.06 -0.72 -7.82
CA ARG A 195 -8.73 -0.32 -6.58
C ARG A 195 -9.19 -1.50 -5.72
N GLY A 196 -8.59 -2.67 -5.93
CA GLY A 196 -8.88 -3.88 -5.18
C GLY A 196 -10.32 -4.34 -5.29
N LEU A 197 -10.95 -4.63 -4.15
CA LEU A 197 -12.33 -5.12 -4.07
C LEU A 197 -13.33 -4.22 -4.79
N LYS A 198 -13.12 -2.91 -4.79
CA LYS A 198 -14.03 -1.96 -5.43
C LYS A 198 -14.12 -2.20 -6.94
N ASP A 199 -12.99 -2.36 -7.62
CA ASP A 199 -12.97 -2.63 -9.06
C ASP A 199 -13.57 -4.00 -9.40
N LEU A 200 -13.32 -5.02 -8.56
CA LEU A 200 -13.93 -6.33 -8.72
C LEU A 200 -15.46 -6.28 -8.57
N ILE A 201 -15.97 -5.51 -7.62
CA ILE A 201 -17.42 -5.30 -7.42
C ILE A 201 -18.01 -4.54 -8.61
N ASP A 202 -17.35 -3.50 -9.10
CA ASP A 202 -17.80 -2.75 -10.26
C ASP A 202 -17.85 -3.67 -11.50
N HIS A 203 -16.83 -4.53 -11.69
CA HIS A 203 -16.83 -5.55 -12.74
C HIS A 203 -18.00 -6.54 -12.58
N ALA A 204 -18.23 -7.09 -11.39
CA ALA A 204 -19.33 -8.01 -11.11
C ALA A 204 -20.70 -7.37 -11.40
N ARG A 205 -20.89 -6.08 -11.09
CA ARG A 205 -22.11 -5.33 -11.43
C ARG A 205 -22.34 -5.22 -12.93
N THR A 206 -21.30 -5.01 -13.73
CA THR A 206 -21.45 -4.95 -15.20
C THR A 206 -21.93 -6.26 -15.78
N LEU A 207 -21.64 -7.37 -15.10
CA LEU A 207 -22.11 -8.71 -15.47
C LEU A 207 -23.47 -9.08 -14.87
N GLY A 208 -24.08 -8.19 -14.09
CA GLY A 208 -25.37 -8.44 -13.43
C GLY A 208 -25.29 -9.44 -12.26
N LEU A 209 -24.11 -9.67 -11.72
CA LEU A 209 -23.90 -10.60 -10.60
C LEU A 209 -24.31 -9.94 -9.26
N PRO A 210 -24.75 -10.75 -8.28
CA PRO A 210 -25.09 -10.25 -6.96
C PRO A 210 -23.85 -9.71 -6.26
N VAL A 211 -23.91 -8.45 -5.80
CA VAL A 211 -22.82 -7.78 -5.08
C VAL A 211 -23.32 -7.20 -3.77
N PRO A 212 -22.44 -7.04 -2.76
CA PRO A 212 -22.81 -6.43 -1.50
C PRO A 212 -23.22 -4.96 -1.70
N ASN A 213 -24.17 -4.52 -0.90
CA ASN A 213 -24.51 -3.10 -0.76
C ASN A 213 -23.59 -2.50 0.32
N PHE A 214 -22.64 -1.68 -0.11
CA PHE A 214 -21.83 -0.84 0.78
C PHE A 214 -22.30 0.60 0.69
#